data_ee073fdd417365132bac7c56c0b8fd74
#
_entry.id   ee073fdd417365132bac7c56c0b8fd74
#
_cell.length_a   1.000
_cell.length_b   1.000
_cell.length_c   1.000
_cell.angle_alpha   90.00
_cell.angle_beta   90.00
_cell.angle_gamma   90.00
#
_symmetry.space_group_name_H-M   'P 1'
#
loop_
_entity.id
_entity.type
_entity.pdbx_description
1 polymer ?
#
loop_
_entity_poly.entity_id
_entity_poly.type
_entity_poly.pdbx_seq_one_letter_code
_entity_poly.pdbx_strand_id
1 'polypeptide(L)'
;MRYVREFKGFAGVRLESDDIGSADDPSIILLHGFGQTRKVWENVAVGLEQAGRHVINVDLRGHGGSDWPNDGRYDFDAYVEDLRAVLGQMRTRPVVVAATHSGWIATAALAEDAATLASGLILVDPPAHADAVAVKASAEALSAALGQGLAKPDYDGKLFDAFDTGGVDTRLENAGPHINIPVLIVRGALGNPAGDASSSFISAFPNVEAINVKGSGLLVVAERTEAFNGLLIDFLERKQPRFIPEYRSGSDARTLRDAMGCFATGVTIITAHGADGKPIGLTANSFSSVSLDPPLLLVCIANNAGSAAALRAAESFAVNVLQIGQQPVSNLFAGKGEDRFAGTRWEVGEYGAPILPSSLGIFECRRHALHEAGDHFLLVGQVEKASFEPRRDPLLYFRGKYRRLHFT
;
A
#
# COMPACT_ATOMS: atom_id res chain seq x y z
N MET A 1 -12.25 8.27 -4.09
CA MET A 1 -13.02 9.52 -4.41
C MET A 1 -12.37 10.65 -3.64
N ARG A 2 -12.18 11.84 -4.23
CA ARG A 2 -11.53 12.99 -3.56
C ARG A 2 -12.49 14.18 -3.58
N TYR A 3 -12.70 14.81 -2.45
CA TYR A 3 -13.49 16.03 -2.30
C TYR A 3 -12.89 16.94 -1.25
N VAL A 4 -13.22 18.22 -1.29
CA VAL A 4 -12.80 19.20 -0.28
C VAL A 4 -13.72 19.09 0.93
N ARG A 5 -13.13 18.99 2.11
CA ARG A 5 -13.83 19.00 3.39
C ARG A 5 -13.32 20.15 4.26
N GLU A 6 -14.23 20.79 4.97
CA GLU A 6 -13.91 21.86 5.89
C GLU A 6 -14.11 21.40 7.35
N PHE A 7 -13.18 21.79 8.22
CA PHE A 7 -13.28 21.61 9.65
C PHE A 7 -13.37 22.97 10.32
N LYS A 8 -14.09 23.01 11.43
CA LYS A 8 -14.11 24.17 12.31
C LYS A 8 -13.01 24.03 13.34
N GLY A 9 -11.96 24.83 13.22
CA GLY A 9 -10.84 24.91 14.15
C GLY A 9 -11.13 25.82 15.34
N PHE A 10 -10.08 26.07 16.11
CA PHE A 10 -10.11 26.94 17.30
C PHE A 10 -10.49 28.38 16.93
N ALA A 11 -11.28 29.01 17.78
CA ALA A 11 -11.84 30.35 17.58
C ALA A 11 -12.63 30.52 16.27
N GLY A 12 -13.14 29.41 15.70
CA GLY A 12 -13.98 29.43 14.50
C GLY A 12 -13.22 29.52 13.18
N VAL A 13 -11.90 29.36 13.19
CA VAL A 13 -11.07 29.31 11.99
C VAL A 13 -11.51 28.10 11.14
N ARG A 14 -11.70 28.32 9.82
CA ARG A 14 -12.01 27.25 8.87
C ARG A 14 -10.70 26.61 8.41
N LEU A 15 -10.62 25.29 8.56
CA LEU A 15 -9.51 24.48 8.08
C LEU A 15 -9.97 23.67 6.88
N GLU A 16 -9.30 23.85 5.74
CA GLU A 16 -9.60 23.14 4.50
C GLU A 16 -8.75 21.88 4.41
N SER A 17 -9.37 20.81 3.90
CA SER A 17 -8.70 19.53 3.70
C SER A 17 -9.17 18.85 2.42
N ASP A 18 -8.31 17.96 1.89
CA ASP A 18 -8.75 16.92 0.95
C ASP A 18 -9.19 15.70 1.76
N ASP A 19 -10.40 15.22 1.48
CA ASP A 19 -10.96 13.97 2.00
C ASP A 19 -10.91 12.93 0.88
N ILE A 20 -10.14 11.84 1.08
CA ILE A 20 -9.75 10.90 0.03
C ILE A 20 -9.99 9.47 0.51
N GLY A 21 -10.64 8.66 -0.34
CA GLY A 21 -10.94 7.25 -0.05
C GLY A 21 -12.35 7.03 0.50
N SER A 22 -12.55 5.94 1.23
CA SER A 22 -13.83 5.59 1.85
C SER A 22 -13.83 5.92 3.33
N ALA A 23 -14.86 6.61 3.82
CA ALA A 23 -15.03 6.91 5.24
C ALA A 23 -15.21 5.66 6.14
N ASP A 24 -15.44 4.50 5.54
CA ASP A 24 -15.54 3.21 6.24
C ASP A 24 -14.15 2.57 6.46
N ASP A 25 -13.11 3.05 5.76
CA ASP A 25 -11.74 2.61 5.94
C ASP A 25 -11.08 3.30 7.15
N PRO A 26 -10.03 2.71 7.78
CA PRO A 26 -9.31 3.34 8.88
C PRO A 26 -8.73 4.70 8.48
N SER A 27 -9.03 5.72 9.29
CA SER A 27 -8.72 7.11 8.95
C SER A 27 -7.29 7.51 9.31
N ILE A 28 -6.71 8.36 8.47
CA ILE A 28 -5.39 8.98 8.65
C ILE A 28 -5.54 10.49 8.44
N ILE A 29 -4.96 11.28 9.33
CA ILE A 29 -4.82 12.73 9.17
C ILE A 29 -3.38 13.05 8.81
N LEU A 30 -3.18 13.83 7.73
CA LEU A 30 -1.87 14.30 7.29
C LEU A 30 -1.75 15.80 7.60
N LEU A 31 -0.69 16.18 8.32
CA LEU A 31 -0.36 17.56 8.70
C LEU A 31 1.01 17.94 8.12
N HIS A 32 1.02 18.95 7.25
CA HIS A 32 2.25 19.48 6.66
C HIS A 32 3.05 20.33 7.64
N GLY A 33 4.32 20.59 7.36
CA GLY A 33 5.16 21.52 8.11
C GLY A 33 4.87 22.99 7.77
N PHE A 34 5.36 23.90 8.61
CA PHE A 34 5.26 25.33 8.33
C PHE A 34 5.95 25.71 7.02
N GLY A 35 5.37 26.65 6.30
CA GLY A 35 5.83 27.04 4.96
C GLY A 35 5.45 26.08 3.84
N GLN A 36 4.71 25.02 4.14
CA GLN A 36 4.20 24.04 3.19
C GLN A 36 2.66 24.15 3.10
N THR A 37 2.06 23.29 2.28
CA THR A 37 0.62 23.08 2.22
C THR A 37 0.36 21.57 2.12
N ARG A 38 -0.92 21.17 2.21
CA ARG A 38 -1.34 19.78 2.02
C ARG A 38 -0.83 19.12 0.73
N LYS A 39 -0.42 19.91 -0.26
CA LYS A 39 0.13 19.43 -1.53
C LYS A 39 1.39 18.58 -1.35
N VAL A 40 2.18 18.78 -0.29
CA VAL A 40 3.38 17.99 -0.02
C VAL A 40 3.05 16.50 0.19
N TRP A 41 1.83 16.22 0.64
CA TRP A 41 1.34 14.87 0.92
C TRP A 41 0.63 14.20 -0.26
N GLU A 42 0.49 14.84 -1.42
CA GLU A 42 -0.37 14.37 -2.50
C GLU A 42 -0.06 12.93 -2.92
N ASN A 43 1.20 12.60 -3.19
CA ASN A 43 1.62 11.26 -3.59
C ASN A 43 1.49 10.24 -2.44
N VAL A 44 1.68 10.67 -1.19
CA VAL A 44 1.48 9.81 -0.01
C VAL A 44 0.01 9.50 0.17
N ALA A 45 -0.86 10.50 0.03
CA ALA A 45 -2.31 10.33 0.15
C ALA A 45 -2.86 9.35 -0.90
N VAL A 46 -2.37 9.41 -2.15
CA VAL A 46 -2.71 8.44 -3.19
C VAL A 46 -2.25 7.03 -2.82
N GLY A 47 -1.03 6.87 -2.32
CA GLY A 47 -0.52 5.55 -1.88
C GLY A 47 -1.34 4.96 -0.72
N LEU A 48 -1.75 5.79 0.22
CA LEU A 48 -2.60 5.39 1.35
C LEU A 48 -4.03 5.01 0.90
N GLU A 49 -4.64 5.78 -0.01
CA GLU A 49 -5.94 5.42 -0.60
C GLU A 49 -5.87 4.06 -1.29
N GLN A 50 -4.84 3.83 -2.10
CA GLN A 50 -4.61 2.53 -2.76
C GLN A 50 -4.41 1.38 -1.77
N ALA A 51 -3.80 1.67 -0.62
CA ALA A 51 -3.68 0.72 0.49
C ALA A 51 -5.00 0.58 1.29
N GLY A 52 -6.09 1.23 0.88
CA GLY A 52 -7.40 1.17 1.51
C GLY A 52 -7.45 1.90 2.85
N ARG A 53 -6.92 3.09 2.88
CA ARG A 53 -7.02 4.01 4.00
C ARG A 53 -7.89 5.22 3.62
N HIS A 54 -8.63 5.74 4.59
CA HIS A 54 -9.34 7.01 4.47
C HIS A 54 -8.41 8.14 4.88
N VAL A 55 -8.12 9.07 4.00
CA VAL A 55 -7.09 10.11 4.21
C VAL A 55 -7.75 11.49 4.29
N ILE A 56 -7.47 12.20 5.37
CA ILE A 56 -7.80 13.61 5.58
C ILE A 56 -6.49 14.41 5.53
N ASN A 57 -6.27 15.13 4.45
CA ASN A 57 -5.05 15.89 4.21
C ASN A 57 -5.32 17.39 4.43
N VAL A 58 -4.85 17.94 5.54
CA VAL A 58 -5.29 19.24 6.08
C VAL A 58 -4.28 20.33 5.78
N ASP A 59 -4.75 21.50 5.32
CA ASP A 59 -3.99 22.75 5.41
C ASP A 59 -4.13 23.33 6.83
N LEU A 60 -3.01 23.62 7.47
CA LEU A 60 -2.99 24.29 8.78
C LEU A 60 -3.51 25.72 8.68
N ARG A 61 -3.93 26.33 9.81
CA ARG A 61 -4.26 27.75 9.84
C ARG A 61 -3.13 28.60 9.24
N GLY A 62 -3.47 29.63 8.50
CA GLY A 62 -2.50 30.50 7.83
C GLY A 62 -1.78 29.87 6.65
N HIS A 63 -2.23 28.70 6.14
CA HIS A 63 -1.64 28.03 4.99
C HIS A 63 -2.71 27.62 3.99
N GLY A 64 -2.33 27.58 2.70
CA GLY A 64 -3.12 27.07 1.62
C GLY A 64 -4.54 27.58 1.56
N GLY A 65 -5.50 26.67 1.51
CA GLY A 65 -6.94 26.96 1.44
C GLY A 65 -7.59 27.24 2.80
N SER A 66 -6.89 27.02 3.92
CA SER A 66 -7.40 27.35 5.27
C SER A 66 -7.44 28.84 5.54
N ASP A 67 -8.22 29.27 6.55
CA ASP A 67 -8.31 30.68 6.90
C ASP A 67 -6.97 31.23 7.40
N TRP A 68 -6.75 32.51 7.05
CA TRP A 68 -5.63 33.33 7.49
C TRP A 68 -6.16 34.36 8.49
N PRO A 69 -6.10 34.10 9.82
CA PRO A 69 -6.72 34.92 10.82
C PRO A 69 -6.24 36.38 10.78
N ASN A 70 -7.16 37.33 10.68
CA ASN A 70 -6.85 38.73 10.62
C ASN A 70 -6.22 39.28 11.93
N ASP A 71 -6.53 38.63 13.08
CA ASP A 71 -5.99 38.95 14.40
C ASP A 71 -4.56 38.44 14.61
N GLY A 72 -4.01 37.72 13.59
CA GLY A 72 -2.64 37.20 13.65
C GLY A 72 -2.43 36.08 14.68
N ARG A 73 -3.49 35.40 15.11
CA ARG A 73 -3.42 34.31 16.09
C ARG A 73 -2.79 33.05 15.54
N TYR A 74 -1.46 32.99 15.63
CA TYR A 74 -0.62 31.88 15.18
C TYR A 74 0.25 31.30 16.31
N ASP A 75 -0.16 31.51 17.58
CA ASP A 75 0.54 30.93 18.72
C ASP A 75 0.44 29.40 18.74
N PHE A 76 1.36 28.75 19.46
CA PHE A 76 1.44 27.31 19.52
C PHE A 76 0.13 26.64 19.98
N ASP A 77 -0.52 27.24 20.99
CA ASP A 77 -1.78 26.72 21.54
C ASP A 77 -2.92 26.78 20.52
N ALA A 78 -2.97 27.80 19.68
CA ALA A 78 -3.97 27.91 18.64
C ALA A 78 -3.89 26.76 17.63
N TYR A 79 -2.69 26.31 17.24
CA TYR A 79 -2.49 25.14 16.39
C TYR A 79 -2.83 23.82 17.12
N VAL A 80 -2.49 23.71 18.40
CA VAL A 80 -2.83 22.56 19.23
C VAL A 80 -4.34 22.39 19.33
N GLU A 81 -5.06 23.47 19.59
CA GLU A 81 -6.52 23.46 19.72
C GLU A 81 -7.21 23.25 18.35
N ASP A 82 -6.61 23.70 17.25
CA ASP A 82 -7.10 23.35 15.91
C ASP A 82 -7.08 21.84 15.68
N LEU A 83 -5.96 21.20 15.97
CA LEU A 83 -5.86 19.75 15.79
C LEU A 83 -6.84 19.01 16.71
N ARG A 84 -6.97 19.42 17.97
CA ARG A 84 -7.98 18.85 18.87
C ARG A 84 -9.40 19.01 18.33
N ALA A 85 -9.72 20.17 17.78
CA ALA A 85 -11.02 20.43 17.17
C ALA A 85 -11.25 19.53 15.93
N VAL A 86 -10.24 19.34 15.08
CA VAL A 86 -10.31 18.42 13.94
C VAL A 86 -10.53 16.99 14.42
N LEU A 87 -9.75 16.52 15.39
CA LEU A 87 -9.86 15.17 15.95
C LEU A 87 -11.25 14.92 16.55
N GLY A 88 -11.81 15.92 17.26
CA GLY A 88 -13.16 15.84 17.82
C GLY A 88 -14.29 15.77 16.79
N GLN A 89 -14.05 16.17 15.55
CA GLN A 89 -14.99 16.09 14.43
C GLN A 89 -14.86 14.79 13.58
N MET A 90 -13.87 13.93 13.92
CA MET A 90 -13.70 12.65 13.25
C MET A 90 -14.68 11.59 13.81
N ARG A 91 -15.17 10.72 12.94
CA ARG A 91 -16.05 9.59 13.34
C ARG A 91 -15.28 8.47 14.04
N THR A 92 -14.02 8.32 13.70
CA THR A 92 -13.14 7.25 14.21
C THR A 92 -11.85 7.89 14.68
N ARG A 93 -11.11 7.20 15.54
CA ARG A 93 -9.78 7.63 15.98
C ARG A 93 -8.78 7.46 14.83
N PRO A 94 -8.28 8.54 14.21
CA PRO A 94 -7.34 8.44 13.11
C PRO A 94 -5.93 8.11 13.60
N VAL A 95 -5.05 7.70 12.68
CA VAL A 95 -3.62 7.86 12.87
C VAL A 95 -3.25 9.27 12.43
N VAL A 96 -2.52 10.00 13.27
CA VAL A 96 -2.02 11.35 12.97
C VAL A 96 -0.61 11.24 12.40
N VAL A 97 -0.40 11.76 11.18
CA VAL A 97 0.91 11.87 10.52
C VAL A 97 1.28 13.35 10.45
N ALA A 98 2.37 13.73 11.06
CA ALA A 98 2.75 15.14 11.20
C ALA A 98 4.22 15.37 10.81
N ALA A 99 4.45 16.30 9.86
CA ALA A 99 5.77 16.63 9.38
C ALA A 99 6.37 17.79 10.15
N THR A 100 7.66 17.72 10.45
CA THR A 100 8.47 18.76 11.06
C THR A 100 7.81 19.37 12.31
N HIS A 101 7.55 20.67 12.35
CA HIS A 101 6.96 21.42 13.47
C HIS A 101 5.53 20.98 13.83
N SER A 102 4.77 20.44 12.85
CA SER A 102 3.46 19.85 13.14
C SER A 102 3.55 18.61 14.03
N GLY A 103 4.73 17.98 14.11
CA GLY A 103 5.01 16.91 15.06
C GLY A 103 4.91 17.38 16.51
N TRP A 104 5.36 18.60 16.82
CA TRP A 104 5.20 19.19 18.15
C TRP A 104 3.74 19.46 18.47
N ILE A 105 3.01 20.05 17.52
CA ILE A 105 1.57 20.32 17.64
C ILE A 105 0.82 19.02 17.91
N ALA A 106 1.09 17.97 17.13
CA ALA A 106 0.45 16.68 17.30
C ALA A 106 0.77 16.02 18.64
N THR A 107 2.03 16.09 19.08
CA THR A 107 2.46 15.56 20.39
C THR A 107 1.75 16.30 21.53
N ALA A 108 1.69 17.64 21.50
CA ALA A 108 1.02 18.43 22.52
C ALA A 108 -0.52 18.25 22.51
N ALA A 109 -1.12 18.12 21.33
CA ALA A 109 -2.55 17.90 21.19
C ALA A 109 -3.00 16.55 21.78
N LEU A 110 -2.16 15.52 21.67
CA LEU A 110 -2.45 14.17 22.15
C LEU A 110 -2.06 13.92 23.61
N ALA A 111 -1.31 14.83 24.24
CA ALA A 111 -0.73 14.62 25.57
C ALA A 111 -1.75 14.30 26.68
N GLU A 112 -2.96 14.88 26.62
CA GLU A 112 -3.96 14.71 27.67
C GLU A 112 -4.73 13.40 27.58
N ASP A 113 -5.07 12.97 26.36
CA ASP A 113 -5.83 11.72 26.14
C ASP A 113 -5.58 11.13 24.75
N ALA A 114 -4.34 10.67 24.53
CA ALA A 114 -3.94 10.11 23.25
C ALA A 114 -4.83 8.95 22.80
N ALA A 115 -5.19 8.05 23.71
CA ALA A 115 -5.94 6.84 23.38
C ALA A 115 -7.38 7.12 22.94
N THR A 116 -7.99 8.22 23.37
CA THR A 116 -9.33 8.62 22.93
C THR A 116 -9.28 9.40 21.61
N LEU A 117 -8.25 10.22 21.41
CA LEU A 117 -8.15 11.12 20.27
C LEU A 117 -7.59 10.47 19.00
N ALA A 118 -6.63 9.56 19.15
CA ALA A 118 -5.94 8.95 18.02
C ALA A 118 -5.67 7.45 18.25
N SER A 119 -5.43 6.73 17.18
CA SER A 119 -5.05 5.31 17.21
C SER A 119 -3.55 5.08 16.98
N GLY A 120 -2.81 6.11 16.56
CA GLY A 120 -1.37 6.12 16.37
C GLY A 120 -0.85 7.51 16.04
N LEU A 121 0.45 7.72 16.19
CA LEU A 121 1.15 8.96 15.88
C LEU A 121 2.38 8.66 15.03
N ILE A 122 2.51 9.38 13.91
CA ILE A 122 3.67 9.26 13.02
C ILE A 122 4.30 10.64 12.85
N LEU A 123 5.55 10.75 13.25
CA LEU A 123 6.34 11.98 13.21
C LEU A 123 7.37 11.87 12.09
N VAL A 124 7.35 12.84 11.18
CA VAL A 124 8.24 12.87 10.02
C VAL A 124 9.19 14.05 10.14
N ASP A 125 10.47 13.76 10.25
CA ASP A 125 11.55 14.74 10.45
C ASP A 125 11.24 15.74 11.56
N PRO A 126 10.76 15.32 12.77
CA PRO A 126 10.47 16.25 13.85
C PRO A 126 11.77 16.91 14.32
N PRO A 127 11.83 18.26 14.42
CA PRO A 127 13.00 18.93 14.98
C PRO A 127 13.17 18.57 16.45
N ALA A 128 14.43 18.46 16.88
CA ALA A 128 14.77 18.06 18.25
C ALA A 128 14.45 19.11 19.30
N HIS A 129 14.52 20.38 18.91
CA HIS A 129 14.31 21.55 19.80
C HIS A 129 13.42 22.59 19.13
N ALA A 130 12.63 23.26 19.95
CA ALA A 130 11.77 24.35 19.55
C ALA A 130 12.56 25.69 19.54
N ASP A 131 13.11 26.03 18.37
CA ASP A 131 13.81 27.29 18.12
C ASP A 131 13.09 28.09 17.03
N ALA A 132 12.61 29.27 17.35
CA ALA A 132 11.84 30.14 16.45
C ALA A 132 12.63 30.51 15.18
N VAL A 133 13.94 30.76 15.31
CA VAL A 133 14.80 31.10 14.16
C VAL A 133 14.96 29.89 13.25
N ALA A 134 15.19 28.71 13.83
CA ALA A 134 15.28 27.48 13.10
C ALA A 134 13.94 27.08 12.42
N VAL A 135 12.81 27.36 13.06
CA VAL A 135 11.46 27.19 12.49
C VAL A 135 11.32 27.97 11.18
N LYS A 136 11.63 29.28 11.21
CA LYS A 136 11.53 30.14 10.04
C LYS A 136 12.50 29.73 8.93
N ALA A 137 13.77 29.52 9.26
CA ALA A 137 14.79 29.11 8.29
C ALA A 137 14.45 27.76 7.64
N SER A 138 13.94 26.81 8.42
CA SER A 138 13.49 25.51 7.93
C SER A 138 12.29 25.64 6.98
N ALA A 139 11.30 26.45 7.33
CA ALA A 139 10.13 26.67 6.49
C ALA A 139 10.48 27.35 5.16
N GLU A 140 11.38 28.33 5.16
CA GLU A 140 11.87 29.01 3.97
C GLU A 140 12.66 28.04 3.06
N ALA A 141 13.54 27.23 3.65
CA ALA A 141 14.31 26.20 2.92
C ALA A 141 13.42 25.14 2.29
N LEU A 142 12.40 24.66 3.02
CA LEU A 142 11.43 23.69 2.54
C LEU A 142 10.53 24.25 1.42
N SER A 143 10.07 25.47 1.56
CA SER A 143 9.29 26.18 0.53
C SER A 143 10.09 26.37 -0.76
N ALA A 144 11.37 26.76 -0.64
CA ALA A 144 12.27 26.90 -1.78
C ALA A 144 12.54 25.56 -2.49
N ALA A 145 12.78 24.49 -1.73
CA ALA A 145 13.03 23.15 -2.25
C ALA A 145 11.83 22.56 -3.02
N LEU A 146 10.61 22.96 -2.64
CA LEU A 146 9.37 22.57 -3.34
C LEU A 146 9.06 23.43 -4.59
N GLY A 147 9.99 24.31 -5.02
CA GLY A 147 9.82 25.19 -6.18
C GLY A 147 8.80 26.31 -5.97
N GLN A 148 8.38 26.58 -4.75
CA GLN A 148 7.40 27.64 -4.41
C GLN A 148 8.07 29.02 -4.25
N GLY A 149 9.38 29.13 -4.43
CA GLY A 149 10.18 30.31 -4.13
C GLY A 149 10.05 31.52 -5.05
N LEU A 150 9.26 31.46 -6.13
CA LEU A 150 9.08 32.56 -7.10
C LEU A 150 7.64 33.07 -7.21
N ALA A 151 6.67 32.36 -6.63
CA ALA A 151 5.31 32.81 -6.51
C ALA A 151 5.04 33.32 -5.09
N LYS A 152 3.97 34.09 -4.90
CA LYS A 152 3.52 34.51 -3.57
C LYS A 152 3.40 33.28 -2.68
N PRO A 153 4.00 33.26 -1.46
CA PRO A 153 3.91 32.11 -0.57
C PRO A 153 2.46 31.72 -0.31
N ASP A 154 2.17 30.43 -0.31
CA ASP A 154 0.85 29.88 0.03
C ASP A 154 0.65 29.83 1.57
N TYR A 155 1.25 30.76 2.32
CA TYR A 155 1.12 30.90 3.77
C TYR A 155 1.25 32.37 4.21
N ASP A 156 0.68 32.71 5.39
CA ASP A 156 0.79 34.04 5.98
C ASP A 156 2.15 34.21 6.70
N GLY A 157 2.99 35.12 6.23
CA GLY A 157 4.30 35.39 6.83
C GLY A 157 4.25 35.85 8.32
N LYS A 158 3.12 36.37 8.78
CA LYS A 158 2.92 36.78 10.18
C LYS A 158 3.02 35.62 11.17
N LEU A 159 2.81 34.38 10.69
CA LEU A 159 2.90 33.19 11.55
C LEU A 159 4.27 33.05 12.23
N PHE A 160 5.37 33.44 11.56
CA PHE A 160 6.72 33.32 12.13
C PHE A 160 7.00 34.35 13.22
N ASP A 161 6.31 35.49 13.21
CA ASP A 161 6.46 36.53 14.26
C ASP A 161 5.58 36.19 15.46
N ALA A 162 4.48 35.47 15.25
CA ALA A 162 3.50 35.14 16.29
C ALA A 162 3.71 33.76 16.93
N PHE A 163 4.45 32.86 16.26
CA PHE A 163 4.71 31.52 16.77
C PHE A 163 5.80 31.54 17.84
N ASP A 164 5.35 31.60 19.11
CA ASP A 164 6.23 31.52 20.27
C ASP A 164 6.63 30.06 20.56
N THR A 165 7.92 29.81 20.64
CA THR A 165 8.51 28.52 21.01
C THR A 165 8.87 28.41 22.49
N GLY A 166 8.61 29.47 23.28
CA GLY A 166 8.90 29.51 24.71
C GLY A 166 8.16 28.42 25.47
N GLY A 167 8.91 27.55 26.15
CA GLY A 167 8.32 26.45 26.92
C GLY A 167 7.81 25.23 26.11
N VAL A 168 7.89 25.24 24.76
CA VAL A 168 7.45 24.14 23.94
C VAL A 168 8.25 22.86 24.23
N ASP A 169 9.58 22.95 24.35
CA ASP A 169 10.42 21.79 24.67
C ASP A 169 10.02 21.13 25.98
N THR A 170 9.84 21.89 27.04
CA THR A 170 9.40 21.37 28.34
C THR A 170 8.01 20.73 28.25
N ARG A 171 7.11 21.34 27.47
CA ARG A 171 5.77 20.76 27.23
C ARG A 171 5.84 19.43 26.52
N LEU A 172 6.71 19.29 25.51
CA LEU A 172 6.89 18.06 24.75
C LEU A 172 7.57 16.95 25.57
N GLU A 173 8.56 17.30 26.40
CA GLU A 173 9.20 16.38 27.33
C GLU A 173 8.18 15.80 28.34
N ASN A 174 7.27 16.62 28.81
CA ASN A 174 6.18 16.19 29.69
C ASN A 174 5.08 15.40 28.95
N ALA A 175 4.84 15.69 27.68
CA ALA A 175 3.79 15.06 26.89
C ALA A 175 4.15 13.63 26.44
N GLY A 176 5.39 13.42 26.01
CA GLY A 176 5.86 12.16 25.43
C GLY A 176 5.52 10.92 26.25
N PRO A 177 5.80 10.88 27.56
CA PRO A 177 5.50 9.74 28.43
C PRO A 177 4.01 9.38 28.53
N HIS A 178 3.11 10.31 28.26
CA HIS A 178 1.66 10.11 28.30
C HIS A 178 1.07 9.59 27.00
N ILE A 179 1.84 9.60 25.90
CA ILE A 179 1.40 9.09 24.61
C ILE A 179 1.61 7.57 24.55
N ASN A 180 0.62 6.84 25.02
CA ASN A 180 0.64 5.38 25.13
C ASN A 180 0.13 4.64 23.89
N ILE A 181 -0.19 5.35 22.80
CA ILE A 181 -0.51 4.77 21.49
C ILE A 181 0.77 4.42 20.71
N PRO A 182 0.71 3.58 19.65
CA PRO A 182 1.87 3.31 18.80
C PRO A 182 2.43 4.58 18.16
N VAL A 183 3.74 4.79 18.25
CA VAL A 183 4.45 5.93 17.64
C VAL A 183 5.48 5.43 16.65
N LEU A 184 5.51 6.03 15.46
CA LEU A 184 6.58 5.86 14.48
C LEU A 184 7.27 7.21 14.25
N ILE A 185 8.61 7.23 14.30
CA ILE A 185 9.42 8.39 13.91
C ILE A 185 10.20 8.04 12.65
N VAL A 186 9.98 8.79 11.57
CA VAL A 186 10.70 8.62 10.31
C VAL A 186 11.58 9.83 10.06
N ARG A 187 12.84 9.61 9.71
CA ARG A 187 13.82 10.68 9.48
C ARG A 187 14.62 10.45 8.21
N GLY A 188 14.99 11.52 7.54
CA GLY A 188 16.01 11.51 6.51
C GLY A 188 17.41 11.38 7.13
N ALA A 189 18.18 10.41 6.65
CA ALA A 189 19.52 10.13 7.20
C ALA A 189 20.55 11.25 6.95
N LEU A 190 20.31 12.12 5.97
CA LEU A 190 21.21 13.24 5.60
C LEU A 190 20.77 14.59 6.21
N GLY A 191 19.54 14.68 6.69
CA GLY A 191 18.91 15.95 7.10
C GLY A 191 19.13 16.35 8.54
N ASN A 192 19.68 15.49 9.39
CA ASN A 192 19.83 15.78 10.82
C ASN A 192 21.26 15.50 11.33
N PRO A 193 22.16 16.50 11.27
CA PRO A 193 23.50 16.39 11.84
C PRO A 193 23.53 16.33 13.37
N ALA A 194 22.43 16.65 14.06
CA ALA A 194 22.32 16.62 15.53
C ALA A 194 21.93 15.22 16.02
N GLY A 195 22.80 14.23 15.85
CA GLY A 195 22.55 12.81 16.18
C GLY A 195 22.15 12.52 17.64
N ASP A 196 22.49 13.38 18.60
CA ASP A 196 22.25 13.11 20.04
C ASP A 196 21.01 13.82 20.64
N ALA A 197 20.69 15.04 20.22
CA ALA A 197 19.55 15.78 20.78
C ALA A 197 18.18 15.19 20.41
N SER A 198 18.14 14.46 19.29
CA SER A 198 16.93 13.78 18.87
C SER A 198 16.63 12.48 19.64
N SER A 199 17.60 11.95 20.37
CA SER A 199 17.43 10.72 21.14
C SER A 199 16.56 10.93 22.39
N SER A 200 16.60 12.11 23.01
CA SER A 200 15.75 12.43 24.18
C SER A 200 14.28 12.52 23.81
N PHE A 201 13.95 13.20 22.70
CA PHE A 201 12.57 13.28 22.19
C PHE A 201 12.05 11.91 21.78
N ILE A 202 12.88 11.09 21.08
CA ILE A 202 12.50 9.73 20.70
C ILE A 202 12.24 8.86 21.94
N SER A 203 13.15 8.89 22.90
CA SER A 203 13.05 8.07 24.12
C SER A 203 11.91 8.47 25.06
N ALA A 204 11.29 9.62 24.84
CA ALA A 204 10.16 10.05 25.64
C ALA A 204 8.89 9.20 25.44
N PHE A 205 8.72 8.57 24.29
CA PHE A 205 7.50 7.80 23.97
C PHE A 205 7.62 6.33 24.41
N PRO A 206 6.64 5.78 25.15
CA PRO A 206 6.69 4.39 25.64
C PRO A 206 6.67 3.33 24.54
N ASN A 207 5.97 3.60 23.41
CA ASN A 207 5.74 2.66 22.31
C ASN A 207 6.26 3.23 20.99
N VAL A 208 7.56 3.50 20.89
CA VAL A 208 8.14 4.14 19.70
C VAL A 208 8.97 3.19 18.85
N GLU A 209 8.78 3.30 17.54
CA GLU A 209 9.69 2.77 16.51
C GLU A 209 10.34 3.96 15.80
N ALA A 210 11.66 3.94 15.56
CA ALA A 210 12.38 5.00 14.86
C ALA A 210 13.13 4.44 13.66
N ILE A 211 12.97 5.07 12.50
CA ILE A 211 13.55 4.63 11.23
C ILE A 211 14.23 5.81 10.53
N ASN A 212 15.48 5.58 10.08
CA ASN A 212 16.22 6.54 9.27
C ASN A 212 16.21 6.10 7.80
N VAL A 213 15.67 6.94 6.91
CA VAL A 213 15.60 6.67 5.47
C VAL A 213 16.91 7.11 4.81
N LYS A 214 17.66 6.15 4.26
CA LYS A 214 18.94 6.41 3.60
C LYS A 214 18.75 7.24 2.32
N GLY A 215 19.65 8.20 2.11
CA GLY A 215 19.67 9.03 0.90
C GLY A 215 18.55 10.06 0.83
N SER A 216 17.97 10.42 1.95
CA SER A 216 17.02 11.52 2.08
C SER A 216 17.52 12.56 3.06
N GLY A 217 17.19 13.82 2.78
CA GLY A 217 17.38 15.00 3.65
C GLY A 217 16.14 15.29 4.53
N LEU A 218 15.78 16.56 4.63
CA LEU A 218 14.64 17.05 5.42
C LEU A 218 13.26 16.86 4.76
N LEU A 219 13.22 16.34 3.55
CA LEU A 219 11.99 16.15 2.76
C LEU A 219 11.79 14.68 2.41
N VAL A 220 11.88 13.78 3.40
CA VAL A 220 11.69 12.31 3.20
C VAL A 220 10.47 12.02 2.35
N VAL A 221 9.38 12.73 2.59
CA VAL A 221 8.09 12.58 1.91
C VAL A 221 8.18 12.87 0.41
N ALA A 222 8.94 13.88 0.00
CA ALA A 222 9.09 14.27 -1.40
C ALA A 222 10.28 13.56 -2.07
N GLU A 223 11.39 13.39 -1.35
CA GLU A 223 12.63 12.83 -1.89
C GLU A 223 12.60 11.30 -2.03
N ARG A 224 11.87 10.61 -1.17
CA ARG A 224 11.78 9.15 -1.09
C ARG A 224 10.34 8.67 -0.85
N THR A 225 9.38 9.19 -1.59
CA THR A 225 7.94 8.94 -1.43
C THR A 225 7.59 7.45 -1.39
N GLU A 226 8.14 6.65 -2.29
CA GLU A 226 7.85 5.20 -2.33
C GLU A 226 8.37 4.47 -1.09
N ALA A 227 9.62 4.76 -0.69
CA ALA A 227 10.19 4.17 0.52
C ALA A 227 9.42 4.59 1.77
N PHE A 228 9.03 5.87 1.85
CA PHE A 228 8.20 6.38 2.93
C PHE A 228 6.82 5.71 2.96
N ASN A 229 6.13 5.60 1.82
CA ASN A 229 4.85 4.90 1.72
C ASN A 229 4.96 3.44 2.16
N GLY A 230 6.02 2.74 1.76
CA GLY A 230 6.26 1.36 2.18
C GLY A 230 6.38 1.22 3.70
N LEU A 231 7.19 2.09 4.34
CA LEU A 231 7.36 2.11 5.80
C LEU A 231 6.05 2.46 6.53
N LEU A 232 5.34 3.47 6.02
CA LEU A 232 4.09 3.93 6.59
C LEU A 232 3.01 2.84 6.53
N ILE A 233 2.83 2.20 5.37
CA ILE A 233 1.86 1.12 5.19
C ILE A 233 2.22 -0.10 6.04
N ASP A 234 3.49 -0.49 6.11
CA ASP A 234 3.94 -1.59 6.96
C ASP A 234 3.61 -1.35 8.45
N PHE A 235 3.92 -0.15 8.96
CA PHE A 235 3.58 0.24 10.33
C PHE A 235 2.07 0.21 10.57
N LEU A 236 1.27 0.76 9.64
CA LEU A 236 -0.18 0.79 9.73
C LEU A 236 -0.78 -0.61 9.73
N GLU A 237 -0.30 -1.53 8.87
CA GLU A 237 -0.81 -2.90 8.83
C GLU A 237 -0.44 -3.70 10.09
N ARG A 238 0.71 -3.42 10.71
CA ARG A 238 1.12 -4.07 11.98
C ARG A 238 0.40 -3.52 13.20
N LYS A 239 0.17 -2.21 13.28
CA LYS A 239 -0.34 -1.54 14.49
C LYS A 239 -1.83 -1.19 14.42
N GLN A 240 -2.33 -0.93 13.20
CA GLN A 240 -3.71 -0.53 12.92
C GLN A 240 -4.21 -1.27 11.67
N PRO A 241 -4.27 -2.62 11.70
CA PRO A 241 -4.67 -3.39 10.55
C PRO A 241 -6.08 -3.05 10.11
N ARG A 242 -6.33 -3.04 8.80
CA ARG A 242 -7.66 -2.82 8.22
C ARG A 242 -8.66 -3.87 8.67
N PHE A 243 -8.19 -5.10 8.82
CA PHE A 243 -8.95 -6.23 9.30
C PHE A 243 -8.13 -6.98 10.34
N ILE A 244 -8.74 -7.32 11.45
CA ILE A 244 -8.15 -8.26 12.40
C ILE A 244 -8.16 -9.63 11.73
N PRO A 245 -6.99 -10.29 11.51
CA PRO A 245 -6.96 -11.62 10.91
C PRO A 245 -7.74 -12.61 11.76
N GLU A 246 -8.78 -13.23 11.19
CA GLU A 246 -9.44 -14.36 11.82
C GLU A 246 -8.64 -15.63 11.50
N TYR A 247 -7.83 -16.08 12.43
CA TYR A 247 -7.17 -17.38 12.32
C TYR A 247 -8.16 -18.49 12.69
N ARG A 248 -8.70 -19.13 11.65
CA ARG A 248 -9.52 -20.33 11.81
C ARG A 248 -8.66 -21.57 11.62
N SER A 249 -9.13 -22.71 12.14
CA SER A 249 -8.49 -24.02 11.91
C SER A 249 -8.32 -24.29 10.42
N GLY A 250 -7.17 -24.80 10.00
CA GLY A 250 -6.87 -25.15 8.60
C GLY A 250 -7.79 -26.22 7.99
N SER A 251 -8.68 -26.80 8.78
CA SER A 251 -9.74 -27.72 8.32
C SER A 251 -10.95 -26.98 7.69
N ASP A 252 -11.10 -25.68 7.85
CA ASP A 252 -12.13 -24.91 7.14
C ASP A 252 -11.69 -24.62 5.70
N ALA A 253 -12.31 -25.31 4.75
CA ALA A 253 -11.99 -25.23 3.32
C ALA A 253 -12.12 -23.81 2.73
N ARG A 254 -13.01 -22.97 3.27
CA ARG A 254 -13.17 -21.57 2.84
C ARG A 254 -11.98 -20.73 3.30
N THR A 255 -11.65 -20.82 4.58
CA THR A 255 -10.49 -20.10 5.16
C THR A 255 -9.20 -20.50 4.47
N LEU A 256 -8.99 -21.80 4.20
CA LEU A 256 -7.82 -22.28 3.48
C LEU A 256 -7.75 -21.72 2.05
N ARG A 257 -8.87 -21.70 1.33
CA ARG A 257 -8.94 -21.12 -0.03
C ARG A 257 -8.65 -19.63 -0.02
N ASP A 258 -9.22 -18.89 0.93
CA ASP A 258 -9.03 -17.44 1.05
C ASP A 258 -7.58 -17.11 1.40
N ALA A 259 -6.95 -17.90 2.29
CA ALA A 259 -5.52 -17.78 2.64
C ALA A 259 -4.61 -18.08 1.43
N MET A 260 -4.85 -19.20 0.71
CA MET A 260 -4.12 -19.52 -0.53
C MET A 260 -4.32 -18.44 -1.60
N GLY A 261 -5.49 -17.80 -1.65
CA GLY A 261 -5.80 -16.70 -2.55
C GLY A 261 -4.95 -15.45 -2.31
N CYS A 262 -4.26 -15.34 -1.17
CA CYS A 262 -3.30 -14.27 -0.90
C CYS A 262 -1.96 -14.44 -1.65
N PHE A 263 -1.72 -15.61 -2.26
CA PHE A 263 -0.60 -15.81 -3.16
C PHE A 263 -1.02 -15.45 -4.58
N ALA A 264 -0.48 -14.35 -5.10
CA ALA A 264 -0.73 -13.91 -6.47
C ALA A 264 -0.10 -14.89 -7.46
N THR A 265 -0.90 -15.39 -8.40
CA THR A 265 -0.43 -16.35 -9.42
C THR A 265 -0.65 -15.80 -10.82
N GLY A 266 0.06 -16.36 -11.80
CA GLY A 266 -0.37 -16.33 -13.19
C GLY A 266 -1.60 -17.20 -13.39
N VAL A 267 -2.18 -17.14 -14.59
CA VAL A 267 -3.28 -17.98 -15.04
C VAL A 267 -2.82 -18.81 -16.22
N THR A 268 -3.10 -20.11 -16.18
CA THR A 268 -2.74 -21.03 -17.25
C THR A 268 -3.95 -21.79 -17.78
N ILE A 269 -3.87 -22.26 -19.01
CA ILE A 269 -4.75 -23.30 -19.55
C ILE A 269 -3.92 -24.53 -19.81
N ILE A 270 -4.30 -25.66 -19.20
CA ILE A 270 -3.69 -26.96 -19.41
C ILE A 270 -4.49 -27.65 -20.48
N THR A 271 -3.82 -28.12 -21.52
CA THR A 271 -4.45 -28.72 -22.70
C THR A 271 -3.83 -30.09 -23.03
N ALA A 272 -4.65 -31.00 -23.48
CA ALA A 272 -4.24 -32.32 -23.99
C ALA A 272 -5.24 -32.85 -25.02
N HIS A 273 -5.01 -34.01 -25.60
CA HIS A 273 -6.02 -34.75 -26.35
C HIS A 273 -6.71 -35.78 -25.46
N GLY A 274 -8.03 -35.88 -25.58
CA GLY A 274 -8.81 -36.99 -25.03
C GLY A 274 -8.59 -38.30 -25.77
N ALA A 275 -9.11 -39.40 -25.25
CA ALA A 275 -9.02 -40.71 -25.86
C ALA A 275 -9.71 -40.78 -27.25
N ASP A 276 -10.67 -39.90 -27.51
CA ASP A 276 -11.36 -39.73 -28.79
C ASP A 276 -10.61 -38.82 -29.78
N GLY A 277 -9.42 -38.37 -29.43
CA GLY A 277 -8.58 -37.46 -30.22
C GLY A 277 -9.04 -36.03 -30.21
N LYS A 278 -10.12 -35.66 -29.46
CA LYS A 278 -10.57 -34.26 -29.35
C LYS A 278 -9.72 -33.52 -28.37
N PRO A 279 -9.50 -32.19 -28.60
CA PRO A 279 -8.78 -31.36 -27.66
C PRO A 279 -9.59 -31.15 -26.38
N ILE A 280 -8.93 -31.26 -25.26
CA ILE A 280 -9.49 -30.99 -23.93
C ILE A 280 -8.62 -29.98 -23.21
N GLY A 281 -9.19 -29.24 -22.26
CA GLY A 281 -8.43 -28.30 -21.46
C GLY A 281 -9.21 -27.78 -20.26
N LEU A 282 -8.47 -27.17 -19.34
CA LEU A 282 -9.02 -26.49 -18.16
C LEU A 282 -8.14 -25.30 -17.75
N THR A 283 -8.75 -24.32 -17.10
CA THR A 283 -8.02 -23.21 -16.48
C THR A 283 -7.46 -23.67 -15.13
N ALA A 284 -6.19 -23.39 -14.91
CA ALA A 284 -5.49 -23.66 -13.65
C ALA A 284 -4.55 -22.50 -13.28
N ASN A 285 -4.38 -22.27 -11.99
CA ASN A 285 -3.39 -21.34 -11.43
C ASN A 285 -2.35 -22.06 -10.55
N SER A 286 -2.35 -23.39 -10.57
CA SER A 286 -1.49 -24.28 -9.78
C SER A 286 -0.16 -24.63 -10.46
N PHE A 287 0.21 -23.91 -11.52
CA PHE A 287 1.48 -24.08 -12.22
C PHE A 287 2.68 -23.73 -11.35
N SER A 288 3.70 -24.60 -11.35
CA SER A 288 5.00 -24.33 -10.73
C SER A 288 6.15 -24.99 -11.51
N SER A 289 7.30 -24.29 -11.56
CA SER A 289 8.55 -24.90 -12.02
C SER A 289 9.06 -25.88 -10.96
N VAL A 290 9.69 -26.99 -11.40
CA VAL A 290 10.22 -28.05 -10.51
C VAL A 290 11.73 -28.15 -10.64
N SER A 291 12.25 -28.27 -11.88
CA SER A 291 13.67 -28.52 -12.13
C SER A 291 14.09 -27.91 -13.47
N LEU A 292 15.34 -27.54 -13.58
CA LEU A 292 15.97 -27.10 -14.83
C LEU A 292 16.75 -28.24 -15.51
N ASP A 293 17.19 -29.22 -14.75
CA ASP A 293 17.90 -30.41 -15.25
C ASP A 293 17.49 -31.68 -14.46
N PRO A 294 16.68 -32.58 -15.06
CA PRO A 294 15.93 -32.36 -16.28
C PRO A 294 14.89 -31.25 -16.16
N PRO A 295 14.45 -30.63 -17.27
CA PRO A 295 13.49 -29.51 -17.22
C PRO A 295 12.09 -30.01 -16.88
N LEU A 296 11.65 -29.78 -15.66
CA LEU A 296 10.37 -30.27 -15.13
C LEU A 296 9.50 -29.11 -14.63
N LEU A 297 8.20 -29.24 -14.87
CA LEU A 297 7.16 -28.42 -14.28
C LEU A 297 6.04 -29.28 -13.68
N LEU A 298 5.20 -28.70 -12.83
CA LEU A 298 4.01 -29.37 -12.33
C LEU A 298 2.77 -28.50 -12.44
N VAL A 299 1.61 -29.17 -12.51
CA VAL A 299 0.27 -28.58 -12.32
C VAL A 299 -0.56 -29.50 -11.43
N CYS A 300 -1.37 -28.92 -10.52
CA CYS A 300 -2.32 -29.68 -9.71
C CYS A 300 -3.70 -29.66 -10.37
N ILE A 301 -4.28 -30.83 -10.57
CA ILE A 301 -5.57 -31.00 -11.23
C ILE A 301 -6.56 -31.65 -10.26
N ALA A 302 -7.71 -30.99 -10.06
CA ALA A 302 -8.76 -31.53 -9.20
C ALA A 302 -9.33 -32.84 -9.77
N ASN A 303 -9.49 -33.86 -8.92
CA ASN A 303 -10.00 -35.18 -9.33
C ASN A 303 -11.40 -35.11 -9.93
N ASN A 304 -12.22 -34.14 -9.54
CA ASN A 304 -13.57 -33.92 -10.05
C ASN A 304 -13.66 -32.99 -11.26
N ALA A 305 -12.52 -32.53 -11.81
CA ALA A 305 -12.51 -31.74 -13.04
C ALA A 305 -12.93 -32.59 -14.24
N GLY A 306 -13.76 -32.02 -15.13
CA GLY A 306 -14.25 -32.75 -16.30
C GLY A 306 -13.15 -33.26 -17.23
N SER A 307 -11.99 -32.60 -17.23
CA SER A 307 -10.80 -33.02 -18.03
C SER A 307 -9.82 -33.92 -17.25
N ALA A 308 -10.10 -34.25 -15.97
CA ALA A 308 -9.15 -34.98 -15.12
C ALA A 308 -8.81 -36.36 -15.66
N ALA A 309 -9.80 -37.16 -16.07
CA ALA A 309 -9.57 -38.51 -16.60
C ALA A 309 -8.72 -38.50 -17.88
N ALA A 310 -8.98 -37.56 -18.79
CA ALA A 310 -8.23 -37.44 -20.03
C ALA A 310 -6.79 -36.94 -19.78
N LEU A 311 -6.57 -35.98 -18.85
CA LEU A 311 -5.23 -35.50 -18.45
C LEU A 311 -4.42 -36.58 -17.74
N ARG A 312 -5.06 -37.50 -16.98
CA ARG A 312 -4.39 -38.66 -16.40
C ARG A 312 -3.90 -39.64 -17.46
N ALA A 313 -4.68 -39.82 -18.53
CA ALA A 313 -4.36 -40.76 -19.61
C ALA A 313 -3.37 -40.15 -20.61
N ALA A 314 -3.35 -38.83 -20.77
CA ALA A 314 -2.53 -38.20 -21.80
C ALA A 314 -1.03 -38.43 -21.58
N GLU A 315 -0.31 -38.80 -22.67
CA GLU A 315 1.15 -38.92 -22.67
C GLU A 315 1.84 -37.56 -22.87
N SER A 316 1.17 -36.64 -23.56
CA SER A 316 1.64 -35.26 -23.77
C SER A 316 0.54 -34.26 -23.41
N PHE A 317 0.98 -33.09 -22.90
CA PHE A 317 0.10 -31.97 -22.57
C PHE A 317 0.84 -30.66 -22.80
N ALA A 318 0.08 -29.55 -22.86
CA ALA A 318 0.68 -28.24 -22.92
C ALA A 318 0.18 -27.36 -21.78
N VAL A 319 1.05 -26.45 -21.30
CA VAL A 319 0.72 -25.41 -20.38
C VAL A 319 0.79 -24.08 -21.12
N ASN A 320 -0.35 -23.40 -21.24
CA ASN A 320 -0.48 -22.13 -21.93
C ASN A 320 -0.63 -21.02 -20.88
N VAL A 321 0.41 -20.23 -20.64
CA VAL A 321 0.39 -19.09 -19.72
C VAL A 321 -0.32 -17.93 -20.39
N LEU A 322 -1.40 -17.43 -19.78
CA LEU A 322 -2.26 -16.44 -20.40
C LEU A 322 -1.72 -15.01 -20.24
N GLN A 323 -1.89 -14.22 -21.28
CA GLN A 323 -1.68 -12.79 -21.28
C GLN A 323 -2.99 -12.04 -20.90
N ILE A 324 -2.88 -10.76 -20.54
CA ILE A 324 -3.97 -9.95 -19.98
C ILE A 324 -5.25 -9.92 -20.82
N GLY A 325 -5.14 -9.94 -22.15
CA GLY A 325 -6.28 -9.96 -23.08
C GLY A 325 -7.02 -11.30 -23.16
N GLN A 326 -6.49 -12.36 -22.55
CA GLN A 326 -7.06 -13.71 -22.60
C GLN A 326 -7.98 -14.04 -21.40
N GLN A 327 -8.42 -13.05 -20.62
CA GLN A 327 -9.40 -13.28 -19.55
C GLN A 327 -10.70 -13.97 -20.04
N PRO A 328 -11.28 -13.63 -21.21
CA PRO A 328 -12.45 -14.35 -21.73
C PRO A 328 -12.16 -15.85 -21.98
N VAL A 329 -10.98 -16.17 -22.51
CA VAL A 329 -10.55 -17.55 -22.75
C VAL A 329 -10.39 -18.28 -21.42
N SER A 330 -9.79 -17.65 -20.42
CA SER A 330 -9.68 -18.21 -19.05
C SER A 330 -11.06 -18.56 -18.47
N ASN A 331 -12.04 -17.65 -18.60
CA ASN A 331 -13.41 -17.91 -18.13
C ASN A 331 -14.07 -19.08 -18.85
N LEU A 332 -13.89 -19.16 -20.17
CA LEU A 332 -14.44 -20.26 -20.99
C LEU A 332 -13.89 -21.61 -20.52
N PHE A 333 -12.57 -21.71 -20.30
CA PHE A 333 -11.94 -22.96 -19.86
C PHE A 333 -12.16 -23.29 -18.38
N ALA A 334 -12.58 -22.33 -17.56
CA ALA A 334 -13.03 -22.54 -16.19
C ALA A 334 -14.49 -23.01 -16.10
N GLY A 335 -15.30 -22.78 -17.15
CA GLY A 335 -16.72 -23.14 -17.21
C GLY A 335 -16.98 -24.64 -17.32
N LYS A 336 -18.24 -25.05 -17.28
CA LYS A 336 -18.70 -26.43 -17.45
C LYS A 336 -19.54 -26.54 -18.72
N GLY A 337 -19.34 -27.62 -19.50
CA GLY A 337 -20.35 -28.15 -20.41
C GLY A 337 -20.35 -27.70 -21.85
N GLU A 338 -19.45 -26.82 -22.34
CA GLU A 338 -19.38 -26.38 -23.74
C GLU A 338 -18.09 -26.87 -24.44
N ASP A 339 -18.11 -26.90 -25.77
CA ASP A 339 -16.91 -27.09 -26.58
C ASP A 339 -16.03 -25.81 -26.47
N ARG A 340 -15.08 -25.84 -25.56
CA ARG A 340 -14.20 -24.73 -25.25
C ARG A 340 -13.26 -24.37 -26.39
N PHE A 341 -13.03 -25.28 -27.30
CA PHE A 341 -12.12 -25.10 -28.44
C PHE A 341 -12.82 -24.54 -29.68
N ALA A 342 -14.15 -24.70 -29.83
CA ALA A 342 -14.91 -24.16 -30.97
C ALA A 342 -14.77 -22.65 -31.14
N GLY A 343 -14.68 -21.91 -30.03
CA GLY A 343 -14.54 -20.44 -30.02
C GLY A 343 -13.12 -19.94 -29.75
N THR A 344 -12.15 -20.84 -29.63
CA THR A 344 -10.77 -20.48 -29.23
C THR A 344 -9.81 -20.86 -30.36
N ARG A 345 -8.93 -19.91 -30.74
CA ARG A 345 -7.85 -20.23 -31.69
C ARG A 345 -6.84 -21.13 -31.01
N TRP A 346 -6.67 -22.34 -31.58
CA TRP A 346 -5.71 -23.30 -31.12
C TRP A 346 -5.07 -24.04 -32.33
N GLU A 347 -3.96 -24.70 -32.10
CA GLU A 347 -3.29 -25.54 -33.09
C GLU A 347 -2.63 -26.73 -32.38
N VAL A 348 -2.26 -27.76 -33.16
CA VAL A 348 -1.50 -28.90 -32.63
C VAL A 348 -0.04 -28.47 -32.52
N GLY A 349 0.53 -28.55 -31.32
CA GLY A 349 1.94 -28.27 -31.07
C GLY A 349 2.86 -29.36 -31.63
N GLU A 350 4.16 -29.11 -31.58
CA GLU A 350 5.19 -30.02 -32.12
C GLU A 350 5.21 -31.40 -31.43
N TYR A 351 4.84 -31.40 -30.13
CA TYR A 351 4.79 -32.61 -29.29
C TYR A 351 3.37 -33.17 -29.15
N GLY A 352 2.47 -32.78 -30.04
CA GLY A 352 1.15 -33.38 -30.21
C GLY A 352 0.08 -32.91 -29.26
N ALA A 353 0.38 -31.98 -28.34
CA ALA A 353 -0.63 -31.36 -27.46
C ALA A 353 -1.27 -30.13 -28.14
N PRO A 354 -2.55 -29.82 -27.85
CA PRO A 354 -3.15 -28.56 -28.28
C PRO A 354 -2.45 -27.36 -27.63
N ILE A 355 -2.09 -26.36 -28.41
CA ILE A 355 -1.50 -25.09 -27.91
C ILE A 355 -2.36 -23.89 -28.30
N LEU A 356 -2.25 -22.81 -27.51
CA LEU A 356 -2.94 -21.53 -27.72
C LEU A 356 -1.92 -20.46 -28.17
N PRO A 357 -1.76 -20.21 -29.49
CA PRO A 357 -0.65 -19.40 -30.01
C PRO A 357 -0.59 -17.97 -29.53
N SER A 358 -1.69 -17.42 -28.98
CA SER A 358 -1.76 -16.05 -28.45
C SER A 358 -1.32 -15.94 -27.00
N SER A 359 -0.87 -17.02 -26.36
CA SER A 359 -0.45 -17.05 -24.96
C SER A 359 0.87 -16.30 -24.74
N LEU A 360 1.09 -15.86 -23.50
CA LEU A 360 2.34 -15.22 -23.06
C LEU A 360 3.52 -16.19 -23.08
N GLY A 361 3.26 -17.43 -22.65
CA GLY A 361 4.23 -18.52 -22.67
C GLY A 361 3.52 -19.86 -22.95
N ILE A 362 4.20 -20.78 -23.61
CA ILE A 362 3.70 -22.11 -23.94
C ILE A 362 4.80 -23.11 -23.61
N PHE A 363 4.44 -24.12 -22.80
CA PHE A 363 5.29 -25.25 -22.49
C PHE A 363 4.64 -26.53 -23.07
N GLU A 364 5.30 -27.17 -24.01
CA GLU A 364 4.90 -28.47 -24.52
C GLU A 364 5.63 -29.55 -23.73
N CYS A 365 4.89 -30.45 -23.11
CA CYS A 365 5.42 -31.42 -22.15
C CYS A 365 5.06 -32.86 -22.49
N ARG A 366 5.98 -33.75 -22.18
CA ARG A 366 5.67 -35.18 -21.98
C ARG A 366 5.37 -35.43 -20.52
N ARG A 367 4.41 -36.30 -20.23
CA ARG A 367 4.13 -36.71 -18.87
C ARG A 367 5.34 -37.41 -18.25
N HIS A 368 5.91 -36.87 -17.21
CA HIS A 368 7.02 -37.43 -16.45
C HIS A 368 6.51 -38.31 -15.30
N ALA A 369 5.57 -37.78 -14.49
CA ALA A 369 5.02 -38.50 -13.35
C ALA A 369 3.60 -38.01 -12.99
N LEU A 370 2.87 -38.86 -12.26
CA LEU A 370 1.59 -38.56 -11.62
C LEU A 370 1.67 -38.95 -10.15
N HIS A 371 1.21 -38.06 -9.26
CA HIS A 371 1.16 -38.31 -7.82
C HIS A 371 -0.22 -37.95 -7.28
N GLU A 372 -0.83 -38.85 -6.52
CA GLU A 372 -2.10 -38.58 -5.85
C GLU A 372 -1.84 -37.61 -4.64
N ALA A 373 -2.68 -36.61 -4.49
CA ALA A 373 -2.54 -35.60 -3.46
C ALA A 373 -3.92 -35.10 -2.97
N GLY A 374 -4.56 -35.88 -2.10
CA GLY A 374 -5.88 -35.55 -1.56
C GLY A 374 -6.98 -35.54 -2.61
N ASP A 375 -7.68 -34.41 -2.78
CA ASP A 375 -8.70 -34.20 -3.80
C ASP A 375 -8.16 -33.78 -5.17
N HIS A 376 -6.84 -33.75 -5.33
CA HIS A 376 -6.10 -33.43 -6.55
C HIS A 376 -5.09 -34.53 -6.90
N PHE A 377 -4.57 -34.46 -8.12
CA PHE A 377 -3.33 -35.12 -8.49
C PHE A 377 -2.32 -34.10 -9.05
N LEU A 378 -1.05 -34.39 -8.84
CA LEU A 378 0.08 -33.63 -9.38
C LEU A 378 0.46 -34.24 -10.73
N LEU A 379 0.32 -33.47 -11.78
CA LEU A 379 0.79 -33.85 -13.13
C LEU A 379 2.17 -33.19 -13.32
N VAL A 380 3.21 -33.99 -13.32
CA VAL A 380 4.58 -33.55 -13.58
C VAL A 380 4.90 -33.76 -15.05
N GLY A 381 5.32 -32.72 -15.73
CA GLY A 381 5.71 -32.72 -17.13
C GLY A 381 7.19 -32.46 -17.31
N GLN A 382 7.83 -33.27 -18.19
CA GLN A 382 9.13 -32.92 -18.75
C GLN A 382 8.89 -31.97 -19.92
N VAL A 383 9.51 -30.81 -19.85
CA VAL A 383 9.39 -29.77 -20.88
C VAL A 383 10.25 -30.14 -22.08
N GLU A 384 9.59 -30.41 -23.20
CA GLU A 384 10.26 -30.69 -24.47
C GLU A 384 10.48 -29.43 -25.30
N LYS A 385 9.57 -28.44 -25.15
CA LYS A 385 9.66 -27.16 -25.82
C LYS A 385 9.03 -26.05 -24.98
N ALA A 386 9.70 -24.91 -24.94
CA ALA A 386 9.16 -23.71 -24.35
C ALA A 386 9.25 -22.53 -25.32
N SER A 387 8.17 -21.75 -25.44
CA SER A 387 8.13 -20.51 -26.21
C SER A 387 7.45 -19.41 -25.40
N PHE A 388 7.87 -18.15 -25.59
CA PHE A 388 7.32 -17.02 -24.82
C PHE A 388 7.43 -15.70 -25.59
N GLU A 389 6.54 -14.75 -25.27
CA GLU A 389 6.53 -13.40 -25.82
C GLU A 389 6.74 -12.39 -24.69
N PRO A 390 7.98 -11.89 -24.49
CA PRO A 390 8.35 -11.10 -23.32
C PRO A 390 7.70 -9.70 -23.27
N ARG A 391 7.09 -9.22 -24.34
CA ARG A 391 6.47 -7.90 -24.46
C ARG A 391 5.00 -7.86 -24.07
N ARG A 392 4.42 -8.99 -23.67
CA ARG A 392 3.02 -9.08 -23.25
C ARG A 392 2.91 -9.14 -21.73
N ASP A 393 1.88 -8.48 -21.19
CA ASP A 393 1.59 -8.52 -19.77
C ASP A 393 0.86 -9.82 -19.37
N PRO A 394 1.19 -10.44 -18.23
CA PRO A 394 0.53 -11.64 -17.76
C PRO A 394 -0.89 -11.34 -17.27
N LEU A 395 -1.79 -12.32 -17.43
CA LEU A 395 -3.05 -12.36 -16.69
C LEU A 395 -2.77 -12.88 -15.28
N LEU A 396 -3.08 -12.07 -14.26
CA LEU A 396 -2.87 -12.43 -12.85
C LEU A 396 -4.19 -12.81 -12.18
N TYR A 397 -4.07 -13.65 -11.14
CA TYR A 397 -5.18 -14.02 -10.28
C TYR A 397 -4.80 -13.82 -8.82
N PHE A 398 -5.60 -13.04 -8.08
CA PHE A 398 -5.36 -12.69 -6.69
C PHE A 398 -6.68 -12.52 -5.95
N ARG A 399 -6.84 -13.19 -4.81
CA ARG A 399 -8.04 -13.13 -3.95
C ARG A 399 -9.34 -13.33 -4.73
N GLY A 400 -9.38 -14.35 -5.59
CA GLY A 400 -10.58 -14.71 -6.36
C GLY A 400 -10.90 -13.80 -7.54
N LYS A 401 -10.01 -12.88 -7.93
CA LYS A 401 -10.22 -11.91 -9.01
C LYS A 401 -9.03 -11.84 -9.95
N TYR A 402 -9.31 -11.59 -11.24
CA TYR A 402 -8.27 -11.29 -12.21
C TYR A 402 -7.66 -9.91 -11.92
N ARG A 403 -6.36 -9.79 -12.18
CA ARG A 403 -5.56 -8.58 -11.96
C ARG A 403 -4.63 -8.35 -13.14
N ARG A 404 -4.02 -7.16 -13.19
CA ARG A 404 -2.95 -6.79 -14.11
C ARG A 404 -1.77 -6.24 -13.32
N LEU A 405 -0.57 -6.30 -13.91
CA LEU A 405 0.57 -5.56 -13.39
C LEU A 405 0.34 -4.06 -13.56
N HIS A 406 0.69 -3.30 -12.54
CA HIS A 406 0.91 -1.86 -12.66
C HIS A 406 2.42 -1.65 -12.53
N PHE A 407 3.02 -1.16 -13.59
CA PHE A 407 4.40 -0.67 -13.53
C PHE A 407 4.32 0.77 -12.99
N THR A 408 4.96 1.00 -11.85
CA THR A 408 5.14 2.30 -11.22
C THR A 408 6.30 3.05 -11.87
#